data_a3851c3e9e6687c03e05410c7f88d5f3
#
_entry.id   a3851c3e9e6687c03e05410c7f88d5f3
#
_cell.length_a   1.000
_cell.length_b   1.000
_cell.length_c   1.000
_cell.angle_alpha   90.00
_cell.angle_beta   90.00
_cell.angle_gamma   90.00
#
_symmetry.space_group_name_H-M   'P 1'
#
loop_
_entity.id
_entity.type
_entity.pdbx_description
1 polymer ?
#
loop_
_entity_poly.entity_id
_entity_poly.type
_entity_poly.pdbx_seq_one_letter_code
_entity_poly.pdbx_strand_id
1 'polypeptide(L)'
;MRRLLLILLAVSALVAAGCGSSDDSDDAAPSDEVAESTTTVADAEPEETAPPTTDTIPAEATELPDLQIVFVEFGEAGYVEIANVGDEPADVNGIQFCQFPTYFDLGPVTGGTIAPGESIQLTASAVGGLDPAGGEAALYSSASFTDPTAIFAYVQWGTGGERASVAVEAGIWADGASVTPDPAFNSIELFGDPADVEAWS
;
A
#
# COMPACT_ATOMS: atom_id res chain seq x y z
N MET A 1 -42.86 -27.47 -2.51
CA MET A 1 -42.13 -28.73 -2.26
C MET A 1 -40.85 -28.37 -1.54
N ARG A 2 -40.80 -28.66 -0.24
CA ARG A 2 -39.65 -28.38 0.65
C ARG A 2 -38.56 -29.38 0.37
N ARG A 3 -37.35 -28.91 0.05
CA ARG A 3 -36.12 -29.71 0.16
C ARG A 3 -35.26 -29.15 1.27
N LEU A 4 -35.35 -29.86 2.38
CA LEU A 4 -34.47 -29.76 3.55
C LEU A 4 -33.11 -30.34 3.16
N LEU A 5 -32.02 -29.57 3.20
CA LEU A 5 -30.67 -30.09 3.07
C LEU A 5 -29.94 -29.85 4.39
N LEU A 6 -29.77 -30.94 5.13
CA LEU A 6 -28.92 -31.03 6.32
C LEU A 6 -27.44 -31.03 5.83
N ILE A 7 -26.64 -30.11 6.33
CA ILE A 7 -25.18 -30.20 6.21
C ILE A 7 -24.57 -30.38 7.60
N LEU A 8 -23.85 -31.49 7.72
CA LEU A 8 -23.13 -31.95 8.90
C LEU A 8 -22.00 -30.96 9.26
N LEU A 9 -21.90 -30.64 10.55
CA LEU A 9 -20.71 -30.11 11.19
C LEU A 9 -19.63 -31.20 11.29
N ALA A 10 -18.44 -30.89 10.79
CA ALA A 10 -17.22 -31.60 11.15
C ALA A 10 -16.30 -30.64 11.90
N VAL A 11 -16.25 -30.82 13.22
CA VAL A 11 -15.29 -30.20 14.13
C VAL A 11 -14.01 -31.01 14.07
N SER A 12 -12.90 -30.41 13.67
CA SER A 12 -11.56 -30.97 13.85
C SER A 12 -10.71 -30.01 14.67
N ALA A 13 -10.58 -30.33 15.94
CA ALA A 13 -9.59 -29.73 16.83
C ALA A 13 -8.23 -30.40 16.60
N LEU A 14 -7.20 -29.60 16.33
CA LEU A 14 -5.81 -30.06 16.41
C LEU A 14 -5.03 -29.12 17.33
N VAL A 15 -4.72 -29.67 18.51
CA VAL A 15 -3.80 -29.12 19.50
C VAL A 15 -2.40 -29.64 19.16
N ALA A 16 -1.43 -28.77 19.03
CA ALA A 16 -0.03 -29.14 19.13
C ALA A 16 0.74 -28.05 19.87
N ALA A 17 1.07 -28.37 21.12
CA ALA A 17 2.05 -27.67 21.93
C ALA A 17 3.46 -28.06 21.47
N GLY A 18 4.35 -27.07 21.43
CA GLY A 18 5.77 -27.26 21.18
C GLY A 18 6.58 -26.16 21.85
N CYS A 19 6.96 -26.40 23.13
CA CYS A 19 8.01 -25.67 23.82
C CYS A 19 9.38 -26.07 23.26
N GLY A 20 10.25 -25.10 23.04
CA GLY A 20 11.66 -25.31 22.78
C GLY A 20 12.47 -24.10 23.22
N SER A 21 12.92 -24.13 24.47
CA SER A 21 13.97 -23.28 25.02
C SER A 21 15.35 -23.87 24.70
N SER A 22 16.34 -23.04 24.44
CA SER A 22 17.78 -23.22 24.70
C SER A 22 18.43 -21.88 24.36
N ASP A 23 18.82 -21.10 25.29
CA ASP A 23 19.99 -21.11 26.19
C ASP A 23 21.35 -20.96 25.50
N ASP A 24 21.97 -19.84 25.92
CA ASP A 24 23.37 -19.60 26.26
C ASP A 24 24.50 -19.84 25.24
N SER A 25 25.29 -18.82 25.11
CA SER A 25 26.71 -18.69 25.51
C SER A 25 27.31 -17.47 24.81
N ASP A 26 27.60 -16.43 25.52
CA ASP A 26 28.88 -16.03 26.11
C ASP A 26 30.14 -16.27 25.23
N ASP A 27 30.87 -15.15 25.06
CA ASP A 27 32.26 -14.95 25.43
C ASP A 27 33.22 -14.47 24.33
N ALA A 28 33.95 -13.41 24.74
CA ALA A 28 35.30 -13.03 24.40
C ALA A 28 35.59 -12.18 23.15
N ALA A 29 35.81 -10.90 23.41
CA ALA A 29 36.99 -10.19 22.87
C ALA A 29 38.24 -10.60 23.68
N PRO A 30 39.50 -10.28 23.35
CA PRO A 30 40.01 -9.14 22.61
C PRO A 30 41.23 -9.42 21.69
N SER A 31 41.82 -8.39 21.16
CA SER A 31 43.27 -8.11 20.98
C SER A 31 43.61 -7.54 19.61
N ASP A 32 43.91 -6.27 19.62
CA ASP A 32 45.25 -5.67 19.33
C ASP A 32 46.06 -6.35 18.22
N GLU A 33 46.30 -5.60 17.15
CA GLU A 33 47.68 -5.35 16.74
C GLU A 33 47.77 -4.13 15.79
N VAL A 34 48.57 -3.18 16.24
CA VAL A 34 49.08 -2.00 15.56
C VAL A 34 50.11 -2.43 14.53
N ALA A 35 49.99 -1.99 13.31
CA ALA A 35 51.12 -1.94 12.37
C ALA A 35 51.15 -0.57 11.69
N GLU A 36 51.96 0.30 12.23
CA GLU A 36 52.52 1.46 11.52
C GLU A 36 53.30 1.00 10.29
N SER A 37 52.95 1.53 9.16
CA SER A 37 53.81 1.55 7.98
C SER A 37 53.87 2.97 7.45
N THR A 38 54.96 3.63 7.86
CA THR A 38 55.44 4.84 7.23
C THR A 38 56.02 4.49 5.87
N THR A 39 55.52 5.10 4.80
CA THR A 39 56.27 5.19 3.53
C THR A 39 56.09 6.56 2.90
N THR A 40 57.13 7.27 2.97
CA THR A 40 57.73 8.36 2.23
C THR A 40 56.99 8.96 1.04
N VAL A 41 56.90 10.26 1.15
CA VAL A 41 56.54 11.29 0.18
C VAL A 41 57.23 11.12 -1.16
N ALA A 42 56.46 11.16 -2.24
CA ALA A 42 56.90 11.63 -3.55
C ALA A 42 56.01 12.80 -3.94
N ASP A 43 56.61 13.94 -3.99
CA ASP A 43 56.11 15.20 -4.54
C ASP A 43 55.77 14.99 -6.04
N ALA A 44 54.51 15.03 -6.40
CA ALA A 44 54.04 15.13 -7.77
C ALA A 44 53.07 16.27 -7.84
N GLU A 45 53.48 17.29 -8.56
CA GLU A 45 52.75 18.50 -8.98
C GLU A 45 51.32 18.14 -9.42
N PRO A 46 50.26 18.82 -8.93
CA PRO A 46 48.90 18.54 -9.34
C PRO A 46 48.64 19.11 -10.72
N GLU A 47 48.49 18.25 -11.73
CA GLU A 47 47.79 18.63 -12.95
C GLU A 47 46.32 18.99 -12.55
N GLU A 48 45.99 20.24 -12.78
CA GLU A 48 44.65 20.80 -12.65
C GLU A 48 43.70 20.12 -13.66
N THR A 49 43.21 18.95 -13.30
CA THR A 49 42.14 18.28 -14.05
C THR A 49 40.85 18.98 -13.70
N ALA A 50 40.26 19.70 -14.68
CA ALA A 50 38.93 20.30 -14.57
C ALA A 50 37.94 19.24 -14.06
N PRO A 51 37.06 19.58 -13.10
CA PRO A 51 36.08 18.64 -12.60
C PRO A 51 35.15 18.20 -13.75
N PRO A 52 34.84 16.90 -13.84
CA PRO A 52 33.82 16.45 -14.78
C PRO A 52 32.51 17.20 -14.46
N THR A 53 32.03 17.94 -15.43
CA THR A 53 30.64 18.43 -15.40
C THR A 53 29.75 17.21 -15.37
N THR A 54 29.32 16.84 -14.18
CA THR A 54 28.23 15.88 -14.00
C THR A 54 26.99 16.59 -14.54
N ASP A 55 26.62 16.29 -15.81
CA ASP A 55 25.28 16.56 -16.29
C ASP A 55 24.35 15.82 -15.35
N THR A 56 23.86 16.54 -14.35
CA THR A 56 22.76 16.07 -13.52
C THR A 56 21.53 16.13 -14.44
N ILE A 57 21.22 15.00 -15.09
CA ILE A 57 19.91 14.80 -15.69
C ILE A 57 18.93 15.11 -14.58
N PRO A 58 18.04 16.10 -14.71
CA PRO A 58 16.98 16.30 -13.73
C PRO A 58 16.27 14.95 -13.60
N ALA A 59 16.13 14.43 -12.37
CA ALA A 59 15.24 13.31 -12.14
C ALA A 59 13.88 13.77 -12.65
N GLU A 60 13.42 13.21 -13.76
CA GLU A 60 12.05 13.40 -14.21
C GLU A 60 11.18 13.05 -13.01
N ALA A 61 10.38 13.99 -12.56
CA ALA A 61 9.38 13.72 -11.54
C ALA A 61 8.52 12.58 -12.12
N THR A 62 8.61 11.40 -11.53
CA THR A 62 7.83 10.25 -11.96
C THR A 62 6.37 10.65 -11.80
N GLU A 63 5.70 10.86 -12.91
CA GLU A 63 4.27 11.16 -12.92
C GLU A 63 3.53 10.01 -12.25
N LEU A 64 2.59 10.35 -11.36
CA LEU A 64 1.82 9.32 -10.68
C LEU A 64 0.93 8.60 -11.70
N PRO A 65 0.77 7.27 -11.57
CA PRO A 65 -0.12 6.55 -12.47
C PRO A 65 -1.58 6.96 -12.22
N ASP A 66 -2.38 6.99 -13.29
CA ASP A 66 -3.81 7.29 -13.25
C ASP A 66 -4.62 6.11 -12.69
N LEU A 67 -4.41 5.80 -11.41
CA LEU A 67 -5.11 4.75 -10.71
C LEU A 67 -6.22 5.32 -9.84
N GLN A 68 -7.39 4.67 -9.86
CA GLN A 68 -8.52 5.01 -9.00
C GLN A 68 -9.09 3.79 -8.31
N ILE A 69 -9.54 3.97 -7.08
CA ILE A 69 -10.43 3.02 -6.42
C ILE A 69 -11.82 3.27 -7.00
N VAL A 70 -12.42 2.26 -7.60
CA VAL A 70 -13.69 2.42 -8.34
C VAL A 70 -14.85 1.65 -7.72
N PHE A 71 -14.55 0.65 -6.89
CA PHE A 71 -15.59 -0.18 -6.30
C PHE A 71 -15.11 -0.83 -4.99
N VAL A 72 -16.02 -0.96 -4.02
CA VAL A 72 -15.82 -1.73 -2.79
C VAL A 72 -17.04 -2.59 -2.54
N GLU A 73 -16.90 -3.92 -2.53
CA GLU A 73 -17.90 -4.87 -2.07
C GLU A 73 -17.58 -5.31 -0.64
N PHE A 74 -18.56 -5.24 0.23
CA PHE A 74 -18.38 -5.52 1.66
C PHE A 74 -18.58 -7.01 2.00
N GLY A 75 -18.03 -7.41 3.15
CA GLY A 75 -18.14 -8.74 3.71
C GLY A 75 -16.98 -9.67 3.37
N GLU A 76 -17.08 -10.94 3.79
CA GLU A 76 -15.98 -11.91 3.68
C GLU A 76 -15.60 -12.26 2.25
N ALA A 77 -16.54 -12.23 1.32
CA ALA A 77 -16.32 -12.48 -0.10
C ALA A 77 -16.09 -11.19 -0.90
N GLY A 78 -16.10 -10.04 -0.24
CA GLY A 78 -15.94 -8.72 -0.85
C GLY A 78 -14.54 -8.46 -1.37
N TYR A 79 -14.41 -7.34 -2.07
CA TYR A 79 -13.14 -6.89 -2.65
C TYR A 79 -13.12 -5.38 -2.84
N VAL A 80 -11.93 -4.83 -2.97
CA VAL A 80 -11.68 -3.47 -3.47
C VAL A 80 -11.21 -3.59 -4.90
N GLU A 81 -11.82 -2.81 -5.81
CA GLU A 81 -11.39 -2.74 -7.20
C GLU A 81 -10.63 -1.44 -7.46
N ILE A 82 -9.44 -1.60 -8.06
CA ILE A 82 -8.56 -0.50 -8.47
C ILE A 82 -8.43 -0.56 -9.98
N ALA A 83 -8.79 0.51 -10.67
CA ALA A 83 -8.72 0.62 -12.12
C ALA A 83 -7.60 1.57 -12.56
N ASN A 84 -6.94 1.24 -13.67
CA ASN A 84 -6.16 2.20 -14.43
C ASN A 84 -7.11 2.97 -15.37
N VAL A 85 -7.36 4.22 -15.03
CA VAL A 85 -8.26 5.12 -15.79
C VAL A 85 -7.51 5.99 -16.81
N GLY A 86 -6.18 5.85 -16.87
CA GLY A 86 -5.32 6.52 -17.83
C GLY A 86 -5.25 5.82 -19.19
N ASP A 87 -4.56 6.45 -20.11
CA ASP A 87 -4.36 5.96 -21.48
C ASP A 87 -3.07 5.13 -21.63
N GLU A 88 -2.19 5.13 -20.61
CA GLU A 88 -0.92 4.43 -20.59
C GLU A 88 -0.90 3.31 -19.55
N PRO A 89 -0.08 2.26 -19.71
CA PRO A 89 0.10 1.24 -18.68
C PRO A 89 0.63 1.85 -17.38
N ALA A 90 -0.04 1.58 -16.27
CA ALA A 90 0.34 2.04 -14.94
C ALA A 90 1.39 1.11 -14.35
N ASP A 91 2.59 1.61 -14.07
CA ASP A 91 3.58 0.92 -13.23
C ASP A 91 3.14 1.05 -11.75
N VAL A 92 2.89 -0.08 -11.11
CA VAL A 92 2.41 -0.13 -9.73
C VAL A 92 3.45 -0.66 -8.75
N ASN A 93 4.70 -0.81 -9.18
CA ASN A 93 5.81 -1.16 -8.28
C ASN A 93 6.06 0.00 -7.31
N GLY A 94 6.03 -0.29 -6.01
CA GLY A 94 6.16 0.71 -4.96
C GLY A 94 4.89 1.48 -4.62
N ILE A 95 3.82 1.36 -5.43
CA ILE A 95 2.51 1.89 -5.06
C ILE A 95 1.95 1.07 -3.90
N GLN A 96 1.59 1.76 -2.81
CA GLN A 96 1.08 1.14 -1.60
C GLN A 96 -0.43 1.22 -1.55
N PHE A 97 -1.08 0.09 -1.30
CA PHE A 97 -2.47 0.05 -0.85
C PHE A 97 -2.54 0.19 0.67
N CYS A 98 -3.50 0.94 1.16
CA CYS A 98 -3.77 1.11 2.58
C CYS A 98 -5.27 0.93 2.88
N GLN A 99 -5.56 0.00 3.79
CA GLN A 99 -6.77 -0.03 4.61
C GLN A 99 -6.30 -0.28 6.04
N PHE A 100 -6.23 0.80 6.85
CA PHE A 100 -5.64 0.70 8.19
C PHE A 100 -6.27 -0.43 9.02
N PRO A 101 -5.47 -1.30 9.70
CA PRO A 101 -4.00 -1.28 9.80
C PRO A 101 -3.26 -2.11 8.73
N THR A 102 -3.88 -2.46 7.61
CA THR A 102 -3.29 -3.28 6.55
C THR A 102 -2.63 -2.41 5.48
N TYR A 103 -1.39 -2.73 5.12
CA TYR A 103 -0.60 -2.02 4.10
C TYR A 103 0.20 -3.03 3.28
N PHE A 104 0.27 -2.84 1.96
CA PHE A 104 1.15 -3.65 1.09
C PHE A 104 1.41 -2.98 -0.25
N ASP A 105 2.51 -3.41 -0.91
CA ASP A 105 2.89 -3.00 -2.25
C ASP A 105 2.02 -3.71 -3.30
N LEU A 106 1.46 -2.97 -4.26
CA LEU A 106 0.64 -3.52 -5.34
C LEU A 106 1.46 -4.30 -6.37
N GLY A 107 2.73 -3.96 -6.59
CA GLY A 107 3.57 -4.59 -7.60
C GLY A 107 3.59 -6.11 -7.54
N PRO A 108 3.89 -6.75 -6.38
CA PRO A 108 3.88 -8.21 -6.24
C PRO A 108 2.51 -8.87 -6.48
N VAL A 109 1.40 -8.14 -6.23
CA VAL A 109 0.03 -8.67 -6.36
C VAL A 109 -0.45 -8.65 -7.81
N THR A 110 0.03 -7.67 -8.59
CA THR A 110 -0.44 -7.40 -9.96
C THR A 110 0.52 -7.88 -11.04
N GLY A 111 1.75 -8.24 -10.66
CA GLY A 111 2.84 -8.45 -11.62
C GLY A 111 3.51 -7.15 -12.10
N GLY A 112 3.28 -6.04 -11.38
CA GLY A 112 3.97 -4.76 -11.56
C GLY A 112 3.32 -3.78 -12.51
N THR A 113 2.27 -4.16 -13.24
CA THR A 113 1.64 -3.27 -14.23
C THR A 113 0.14 -3.54 -14.35
N ILE A 114 -0.67 -2.46 -14.53
CA ILE A 114 -2.08 -2.54 -14.89
C ILE A 114 -2.25 -1.83 -16.25
N ALA A 115 -2.78 -2.53 -17.25
CA ALA A 115 -2.97 -1.97 -18.58
C ALA A 115 -4.09 -0.88 -18.60
N PRO A 116 -4.11 0.02 -19.58
CA PRO A 116 -5.16 1.03 -19.71
C PRO A 116 -6.55 0.42 -19.74
N GLY A 117 -7.46 0.93 -18.91
CA GLY A 117 -8.83 0.46 -18.80
C GLY A 117 -9.00 -0.92 -18.14
N GLU A 118 -7.92 -1.54 -17.65
CA GLU A 118 -8.00 -2.75 -16.84
C GLU A 118 -8.09 -2.41 -15.35
N SER A 119 -8.58 -3.36 -14.57
CA SER A 119 -8.65 -3.26 -13.12
C SER A 119 -8.11 -4.52 -12.44
N ILE A 120 -7.81 -4.38 -11.16
CA ILE A 120 -7.45 -5.47 -10.25
C ILE A 120 -8.41 -5.50 -9.08
N GLN A 121 -8.62 -6.69 -8.52
CA GLN A 121 -9.45 -6.88 -7.33
C GLN A 121 -8.59 -7.36 -6.16
N LEU A 122 -8.66 -6.64 -5.05
CA LEU A 122 -8.03 -6.98 -3.79
C LEU A 122 -9.09 -7.57 -2.87
N THR A 123 -9.01 -8.86 -2.58
CA THR A 123 -10.02 -9.56 -1.76
C THR A 123 -10.08 -9.01 -0.33
N ALA A 124 -11.25 -9.08 0.31
CA ALA A 124 -11.44 -8.67 1.69
C ALA A 124 -10.41 -9.29 2.65
N SER A 125 -10.04 -10.56 2.45
CA SER A 125 -9.02 -11.22 3.25
C SER A 125 -7.61 -10.65 3.05
N ALA A 126 -7.29 -10.16 1.86
CA ALA A 126 -5.98 -9.54 1.58
C ALA A 126 -5.87 -8.13 2.20
N VAL A 127 -6.99 -7.40 2.24
CA VAL A 127 -7.01 -6.02 2.76
C VAL A 127 -7.34 -5.91 4.25
N GLY A 128 -7.51 -7.03 4.97
CA GLY A 128 -7.78 -7.01 6.41
C GLY A 128 -9.26 -6.98 6.80
N GLY A 129 -10.16 -7.17 5.84
CA GLY A 129 -11.61 -7.18 6.00
C GLY A 129 -12.28 -5.95 5.38
N LEU A 130 -13.53 -6.07 5.00
CA LEU A 130 -14.36 -5.00 4.43
C LEU A 130 -15.68 -4.95 5.20
N ASP A 131 -15.71 -4.18 6.30
CA ASP A 131 -16.90 -3.99 7.14
C ASP A 131 -17.69 -2.76 6.63
N PRO A 132 -18.98 -2.88 6.26
CA PRO A 132 -19.77 -1.74 5.83
C PRO A 132 -20.01 -0.70 6.94
N ALA A 133 -19.81 -1.05 8.22
CA ALA A 133 -19.96 -0.13 9.34
C ALA A 133 -18.90 0.98 9.35
N GLY A 134 -17.74 0.77 8.75
CA GLY A 134 -16.69 1.78 8.63
C GLY A 134 -15.35 1.22 8.15
N GLY A 135 -14.66 2.04 7.39
CA GLY A 135 -13.35 1.74 6.85
C GLY A 135 -12.90 2.75 5.81
N GLU A 136 -11.80 2.44 5.20
CA GLU A 136 -11.18 3.25 4.15
C GLU A 136 -10.45 2.39 3.14
N ALA A 137 -10.20 2.93 1.96
CA ALA A 137 -9.22 2.41 1.02
C ALA A 137 -8.44 3.58 0.44
N ALA A 138 -7.13 3.43 0.33
CA ALA A 138 -6.24 4.49 -0.14
C ALA A 138 -5.10 3.94 -0.99
N LEU A 139 -4.61 4.77 -1.93
CA LEU A 139 -3.40 4.52 -2.69
C LEU A 139 -2.34 5.58 -2.37
N TYR A 140 -1.11 5.13 -2.20
CA TYR A 140 0.03 5.97 -1.90
C TYR A 140 1.18 5.69 -2.88
N SER A 141 1.87 6.74 -3.29
CA SER A 141 3.07 6.65 -4.13
C SER A 141 4.30 6.09 -3.41
N SER A 142 4.23 5.95 -2.08
CA SER A 142 5.30 5.42 -1.24
C SER A 142 4.76 4.94 0.10
N ALA A 143 5.58 4.26 0.92
CA ALA A 143 5.22 3.82 2.27
C ALA A 143 5.16 4.96 3.32
N SER A 144 4.91 6.20 2.89
CA SER A 144 4.78 7.39 3.76
C SER A 144 3.31 7.69 4.06
N PHE A 145 2.65 6.85 4.84
CA PHE A 145 1.19 6.86 5.05
C PHE A 145 0.64 8.07 5.84
N THR A 146 1.49 8.97 6.31
CA THR A 146 1.10 10.22 6.97
C THR A 146 1.48 11.45 6.16
N ASP A 147 2.06 11.27 4.98
CA ASP A 147 2.47 12.34 4.09
C ASP A 147 1.35 12.62 3.08
N PRO A 148 0.74 13.83 3.11
CA PRO A 148 -0.33 14.18 2.19
C PRO A 148 0.15 14.29 0.73
N THR A 149 1.45 14.38 0.47
CA THR A 149 1.99 14.38 -0.89
C THR A 149 2.15 12.97 -1.46
N ALA A 150 2.07 11.94 -0.60
CA ALA A 150 2.17 10.54 -1.03
C ALA A 150 0.82 9.91 -1.37
N ILE A 151 -0.28 10.34 -0.73
CA ILE A 151 -1.62 9.83 -1.01
C ILE A 151 -2.19 10.46 -2.28
N PHE A 152 -2.77 9.65 -3.18
CA PHE A 152 -3.32 10.15 -4.43
C PHE A 152 -4.70 9.58 -4.81
N ALA A 153 -5.17 8.54 -4.12
CA ALA A 153 -6.55 8.06 -4.22
C ALA A 153 -7.07 7.67 -2.84
N TYR A 154 -8.33 7.99 -2.56
CA TYR A 154 -8.92 7.75 -1.25
C TYR A 154 -10.45 7.61 -1.34
N VAL A 155 -10.99 6.72 -0.53
CA VAL A 155 -12.40 6.63 -0.19
C VAL A 155 -12.55 6.14 1.24
N GLN A 156 -13.53 6.68 1.98
CA GLN A 156 -13.94 6.15 3.28
C GLN A 156 -15.45 6.00 3.36
N TRP A 157 -15.91 5.09 4.19
CA TRP A 157 -17.32 4.79 4.37
C TRP A 157 -17.70 4.57 5.83
N GLY A 158 -19.00 4.62 6.11
CA GLY A 158 -19.55 4.39 7.44
C GLY A 158 -18.98 5.34 8.48
N THR A 159 -18.34 4.81 9.53
CA THR A 159 -17.71 5.62 10.58
C THR A 159 -16.38 6.28 10.15
N GLY A 160 -15.94 6.02 8.92
CA GLY A 160 -14.72 6.57 8.36
C GLY A 160 -13.46 5.76 8.69
N GLY A 161 -12.31 6.29 8.27
CA GLY A 161 -11.00 5.68 8.37
C GLY A 161 -9.97 6.55 9.09
N GLU A 162 -8.83 5.95 9.43
CA GLU A 162 -7.73 6.59 10.17
C GLU A 162 -6.91 7.58 9.33
N ARG A 163 -6.97 7.46 8.00
CA ARG A 163 -6.20 8.29 7.05
C ARG A 163 -6.98 9.45 6.46
N ALA A 164 -8.21 9.67 6.91
CA ALA A 164 -9.06 10.77 6.43
C ALA A 164 -8.37 12.13 6.49
N SER A 165 -7.69 12.45 7.61
CA SER A 165 -7.00 13.74 7.75
C SER A 165 -5.87 13.93 6.73
N VAL A 166 -5.18 12.86 6.34
CA VAL A 166 -4.12 12.89 5.32
C VAL A 166 -4.73 13.17 3.94
N ALA A 167 -5.84 12.52 3.60
CA ALA A 167 -6.56 12.74 2.35
C ALA A 167 -7.16 14.15 2.24
N VAL A 168 -7.65 14.70 3.36
CA VAL A 168 -8.14 16.08 3.44
C VAL A 168 -6.99 17.08 3.23
N GLU A 169 -5.85 16.88 3.88
CA GLU A 169 -4.67 17.73 3.71
C GLU A 169 -4.10 17.66 2.28
N ALA A 170 -4.19 16.51 1.64
CA ALA A 170 -3.86 16.31 0.22
C ALA A 170 -4.85 16.99 -0.74
N GLY A 171 -6.03 17.39 -0.25
CA GLY A 171 -7.08 18.01 -1.06
C GLY A 171 -7.86 17.02 -1.95
N ILE A 172 -7.75 15.71 -1.68
CA ILE A 172 -8.43 14.66 -2.44
C ILE A 172 -9.67 14.10 -1.74
N TRP A 173 -10.00 14.61 -0.53
CA TRP A 173 -11.20 14.26 0.21
C TRP A 173 -11.73 15.45 1.00
N ALA A 174 -13.06 15.55 1.16
CA ALA A 174 -13.65 16.61 1.94
C ALA A 174 -13.66 16.27 3.44
N ASP A 175 -13.40 17.29 4.30
CA ASP A 175 -13.40 17.11 5.75
C ASP A 175 -14.77 16.65 6.27
N GLY A 176 -14.78 15.59 7.06
CA GLY A 176 -15.99 14.98 7.63
C GLY A 176 -16.85 14.22 6.62
N ALA A 177 -16.49 14.16 5.33
CA ALA A 177 -17.23 13.38 4.34
C ALA A 177 -17.01 11.87 4.56
N SER A 178 -18.07 11.09 4.36
CA SER A 178 -18.01 9.61 4.39
C SER A 178 -19.16 9.05 3.57
N VAL A 179 -18.88 8.07 2.73
CA VAL A 179 -19.89 7.37 1.94
C VAL A 179 -20.76 6.52 2.87
N THR A 180 -22.06 6.57 2.68
CA THR A 180 -22.99 5.69 3.40
C THR A 180 -23.32 4.50 2.50
N PRO A 181 -22.82 3.29 2.80
CA PRO A 181 -23.15 2.12 1.99
C PRO A 181 -24.65 1.84 1.96
N ASP A 182 -25.20 1.55 0.77
CA ASP A 182 -26.59 1.10 0.68
C ASP A 182 -26.67 -0.37 1.16
N PRO A 183 -27.48 -0.64 2.21
CA PRO A 183 -27.61 -1.99 2.74
C PRO A 183 -28.26 -2.98 1.77
N ALA A 184 -28.87 -2.50 0.69
CA ALA A 184 -29.46 -3.36 -0.33
C ALA A 184 -28.41 -3.94 -1.29
N PHE A 185 -27.31 -3.22 -1.54
CA PHE A 185 -26.28 -3.62 -2.50
C PHE A 185 -25.03 -4.16 -1.85
N ASN A 186 -24.78 -3.83 -0.57
CA ASN A 186 -23.60 -4.23 0.17
C ASN A 186 -22.28 -3.81 -0.52
N SER A 187 -22.31 -2.67 -1.22
CA SER A 187 -21.17 -2.14 -1.98
C SER A 187 -21.26 -0.62 -2.06
N ILE A 188 -20.16 -0.01 -2.50
CA ILE A 188 -20.11 1.36 -3.00
C ILE A 188 -19.36 1.36 -4.34
N GLU A 189 -19.83 2.18 -5.28
CA GLU A 189 -19.28 2.31 -6.63
C GLU A 189 -19.10 3.79 -6.98
N LEU A 190 -18.02 4.10 -7.69
CA LEU A 190 -17.70 5.45 -8.12
C LEU A 190 -18.34 5.77 -9.49
N PHE A 191 -19.12 6.85 -9.56
CA PHE A 191 -19.80 7.33 -10.78
C PHE A 191 -19.38 8.73 -11.21
N GLY A 192 -18.26 9.27 -10.73
CA GLY A 192 -17.84 10.62 -11.05
C GLY A 192 -16.48 11.00 -10.52
N ASP A 193 -16.36 12.20 -9.98
CA ASP A 193 -15.12 12.67 -9.34
C ASP A 193 -14.87 11.91 -8.03
N PRO A 194 -13.75 11.21 -7.87
CA PRO A 194 -13.47 10.43 -6.66
C PRO A 194 -13.35 11.30 -5.38
N ALA A 195 -13.08 12.61 -5.50
CA ALA A 195 -13.04 13.55 -4.39
C ALA A 195 -14.45 13.98 -3.92
N ASP A 196 -15.49 13.71 -4.71
CA ASP A 196 -16.87 14.02 -4.39
C ASP A 196 -17.56 12.81 -3.76
N VAL A 197 -17.92 12.94 -2.48
CA VAL A 197 -18.62 11.86 -1.77
C VAL A 197 -19.97 11.50 -2.40
N GLU A 198 -20.63 12.43 -3.10
CA GLU A 198 -21.90 12.20 -3.79
C GLU A 198 -21.74 11.39 -5.09
N ALA A 199 -20.51 11.28 -5.59
CA ALA A 199 -20.18 10.43 -6.73
C ALA A 199 -20.10 8.94 -6.37
N TRP A 200 -20.16 8.61 -5.09
CA TRP A 200 -20.15 7.25 -4.57
C TRP A 200 -21.54 6.81 -4.13
N SER A 201 -22.00 5.65 -4.58
CA SER A 201 -23.33 5.10 -4.23
C SER A 201 -23.34 3.56 -4.16
#